data_04627400243c1e00c0a8fc613e7d450f
#
_entry.id   04627400243c1e00c0a8fc613e7d450f
#
_cell.length_a   1.000
_cell.length_b   1.000
_cell.length_c   1.000
_cell.angle_alpha   90.00
_cell.angle_beta   90.00
_cell.angle_gamma   90.00
#
_symmetry.space_group_name_H-M   'P 1'
#
loop_
_entity.id
_entity.type
_entity.pdbx_description
1 polymer ?
#
loop_
_entity_poly.entity_id
_entity_poly.type
_entity_poly.pdbx_seq_one_letter_code
_entity_poly.pdbx_strand_id
1 'polypeptide(L)'
;MKTFFYLFAVLFLSHLSFANYLDRDDVQDFIDFMHIEHGFSKEYVSKTLSQASKQQNIIDLMNNPSEKVTSWDDYKKRVSITRIQNGIRFIKAYKKWFIKAEEEFGIPREVIAAIIGLETNYGGYKGNTRVIDALATAAFDYPRRRNFFKTQLEEFFLLTREENFDPLVIKGSYAGAMGFAQFMPDNYRRLAVDFDGDGKKDILSNPADAIGSVANFLSSTKGNKKGWERNGFIAIEADPKKRNKSIKSSFKLRSYEDLDIKAKENFDFYDEYIQISLFPNDDSKDEFWLGDKNLYAITRYNPSSKYAMTVFLLSEQIAKIGN
;
A
#
# COMPACT_ATOMS: atom_id res chain seq x y z
N MET A 1 -38.28 45.29 47.28
CA MET A 1 -38.55 43.98 46.66
C MET A 1 -37.50 43.70 45.63
N LYS A 2 -36.56 42.81 45.89
CA LYS A 2 -35.50 42.37 44.95
C LYS A 2 -35.87 40.98 44.49
N THR A 3 -36.23 40.82 43.20
CA THR A 3 -36.60 39.57 42.59
C THR A 3 -35.32 38.90 42.13
N PHE A 4 -34.97 37.74 42.68
CA PHE A 4 -33.87 36.88 42.24
C PHE A 4 -34.35 35.98 41.10
N PHE A 5 -33.75 36.11 39.92
CA PHE A 5 -33.91 35.21 38.78
C PHE A 5 -32.88 34.07 38.93
N TYR A 6 -33.36 32.87 39.20
CA TYR A 6 -32.53 31.64 39.09
C TYR A 6 -32.47 31.19 37.63
N LEU A 7 -31.28 31.31 37.05
CA LEU A 7 -30.99 30.76 35.72
C LEU A 7 -30.65 29.29 35.89
N PHE A 8 -31.57 28.41 35.51
CA PHE A 8 -31.29 26.94 35.43
C PHE A 8 -30.50 26.68 34.16
N ALA A 9 -29.19 26.47 34.27
CA ALA A 9 -28.35 25.95 33.17
C ALA A 9 -28.59 24.46 33.04
N VAL A 10 -29.37 24.06 32.04
CA VAL A 10 -29.50 22.65 31.63
C VAL A 10 -28.24 22.29 30.84
N LEU A 11 -27.33 21.62 31.51
CA LEU A 11 -26.18 20.94 30.84
C LEU A 11 -26.73 19.81 29.96
N PHE A 12 -26.83 20.05 28.66
CA PHE A 12 -26.97 18.98 27.66
C PHE A 12 -25.63 18.24 27.61
N LEU A 13 -25.48 17.19 28.40
CA LEU A 13 -24.50 16.15 28.16
C LEU A 13 -24.91 15.42 26.88
N SER A 14 -24.36 15.84 25.74
CA SER A 14 -24.39 15.05 24.53
C SER A 14 -23.61 13.74 24.82
N HIS A 15 -24.35 12.69 25.12
CA HIS A 15 -23.82 11.34 25.10
C HIS A 15 -23.40 11.07 23.65
N LEU A 16 -22.12 11.23 23.35
CA LEU A 16 -21.51 10.61 22.21
C LEU A 16 -21.70 9.09 22.41
N SER A 17 -22.78 8.56 21.87
CA SER A 17 -22.98 7.11 21.78
C SER A 17 -21.89 6.58 20.87
N PHE A 18 -20.76 6.21 21.44
CA PHE A 18 -19.83 5.32 20.78
C PHE A 18 -20.61 4.04 20.52
N ALA A 19 -20.94 3.76 19.26
CA ALA A 19 -21.54 2.51 18.88
C ALA A 19 -20.59 1.41 19.40
N ASN A 20 -21.03 0.71 20.45
CA ASN A 20 -20.25 -0.39 21.01
C ASN A 20 -20.27 -1.51 19.97
N TYR A 21 -19.14 -1.80 19.38
CA TYR A 21 -19.02 -2.90 18.41
C TYR A 21 -19.55 -4.22 18.99
N LEU A 22 -19.41 -4.42 20.30
CA LEU A 22 -19.76 -5.69 20.96
C LEU A 22 -21.27 -6.01 20.96
N ASP A 23 -22.14 -5.01 20.72
CA ASP A 23 -23.60 -5.21 20.68
C ASP A 23 -24.09 -5.72 19.30
N ARG A 24 -23.19 -6.03 18.38
CA ARG A 24 -23.47 -6.44 17.01
C ARG A 24 -23.25 -7.93 16.79
N ASP A 25 -24.20 -8.61 16.17
CA ASP A 25 -24.09 -10.04 15.86
C ASP A 25 -22.87 -10.35 14.97
N ASP A 26 -22.61 -9.54 13.93
CA ASP A 26 -21.48 -9.75 13.02
C ASP A 26 -20.11 -9.57 13.66
N VAL A 27 -20.04 -8.88 14.79
CA VAL A 27 -18.85 -8.75 15.65
C VAL A 27 -18.73 -9.94 16.59
N GLN A 28 -19.84 -10.40 17.17
CA GLN A 28 -19.86 -11.62 17.99
C GLN A 28 -19.45 -12.85 17.17
N ASP A 29 -19.96 -12.97 15.93
CA ASP A 29 -19.54 -14.01 14.97
C ASP A 29 -18.01 -13.96 14.72
N PHE A 30 -17.45 -12.77 14.59
CA PHE A 30 -16.00 -12.60 14.39
C PHE A 30 -15.21 -13.00 15.65
N ILE A 31 -15.69 -12.66 16.84
CA ILE A 31 -15.08 -13.05 18.11
C ILE A 31 -15.08 -14.59 18.25
N ASP A 32 -16.19 -15.22 17.92
CA ASP A 32 -16.31 -16.67 17.96
C ASP A 32 -15.40 -17.35 16.93
N PHE A 33 -15.34 -16.82 15.72
CA PHE A 33 -14.42 -17.27 14.69
C PHE A 33 -12.95 -17.19 15.14
N MET A 34 -12.52 -16.06 15.70
CA MET A 34 -11.14 -15.89 16.22
C MET A 34 -10.81 -16.87 17.36
N HIS A 35 -11.81 -17.22 18.16
CA HIS A 35 -11.66 -18.21 19.20
C HIS A 35 -11.52 -19.62 18.65
N ILE A 36 -12.43 -20.03 17.77
CA ILE A 36 -12.52 -21.39 17.24
C ILE A 36 -11.36 -21.71 16.32
N GLU A 37 -11.09 -20.83 15.33
CA GLU A 37 -10.10 -21.08 14.30
C GLU A 37 -8.66 -20.75 14.73
N HIS A 38 -8.50 -19.76 15.61
CA HIS A 38 -7.17 -19.24 15.95
C HIS A 38 -6.78 -19.32 17.42
N GLY A 39 -7.68 -19.83 18.27
CA GLY A 39 -7.41 -20.05 19.68
C GLY A 39 -7.22 -18.77 20.52
N PHE A 40 -7.72 -17.61 20.05
CA PHE A 40 -7.76 -16.42 20.87
C PHE A 40 -8.77 -16.57 22.01
N SER A 41 -8.50 -15.99 23.19
CA SER A 41 -9.56 -15.88 24.19
C SER A 41 -10.62 -14.88 23.71
N LYS A 42 -11.91 -15.22 23.87
CA LYS A 42 -13.02 -14.31 23.54
C LYS A 42 -12.90 -12.98 24.28
N GLU A 43 -12.46 -13.05 25.54
CA GLU A 43 -12.22 -11.86 26.36
C GLU A 43 -11.19 -10.92 25.73
N TYR A 44 -10.05 -11.44 25.25
CA TYR A 44 -9.01 -10.64 24.61
C TYR A 44 -9.52 -9.93 23.35
N VAL A 45 -10.20 -10.68 22.45
CA VAL A 45 -10.73 -10.11 21.22
C VAL A 45 -11.81 -9.07 21.51
N SER A 46 -12.75 -9.38 22.43
CA SER A 46 -13.80 -8.45 22.86
C SER A 46 -13.22 -7.18 23.47
N LYS A 47 -12.26 -7.33 24.39
CA LYS A 47 -11.59 -6.18 25.03
C LYS A 47 -10.87 -5.29 24.01
N THR A 48 -10.23 -5.88 23.01
CA THR A 48 -9.55 -5.12 21.95
C THR A 48 -10.57 -4.39 21.06
N LEU A 49 -11.62 -5.07 20.62
CA LEU A 49 -12.66 -4.48 19.77
C LEU A 49 -13.51 -3.43 20.52
N SER A 50 -13.72 -3.57 21.83
CA SER A 50 -14.42 -2.56 22.64
C SER A 50 -13.70 -1.21 22.69
N GLN A 51 -12.39 -1.21 22.45
CA GLN A 51 -11.56 -0.02 22.40
C GLN A 51 -11.38 0.52 20.96
N ALA A 52 -11.89 -0.19 19.95
CA ALA A 52 -11.92 0.29 18.58
C ALA A 52 -13.03 1.34 18.40
N SER A 53 -12.72 2.39 17.68
CA SER A 53 -13.65 3.49 17.42
C SER A 53 -14.05 3.52 15.94
N LYS A 54 -15.35 3.52 15.67
CA LYS A 54 -15.85 3.76 14.33
C LYS A 54 -15.42 5.13 13.82
N GLN A 55 -14.86 5.17 12.63
CA GLN A 55 -14.31 6.36 11.98
C GLN A 55 -15.08 6.67 10.69
N GLN A 56 -16.05 7.57 10.72
CA GLN A 56 -16.86 7.90 9.55
C GLN A 56 -16.01 8.46 8.38
N ASN A 57 -15.01 9.26 8.69
CA ASN A 57 -14.07 9.81 7.70
C ASN A 57 -13.32 8.72 6.92
N ILE A 58 -13.09 7.54 7.50
CA ILE A 58 -12.48 6.39 6.82
C ILE A 58 -13.40 5.90 5.70
N ILE A 59 -14.69 5.76 6.00
CA ILE A 59 -15.70 5.33 5.01
C ILE A 59 -15.77 6.34 3.86
N ASP A 60 -15.74 7.63 4.18
CA ASP A 60 -15.80 8.72 3.20
C ASP A 60 -14.56 8.70 2.28
N LEU A 61 -13.36 8.53 2.84
CA LEU A 61 -12.11 8.39 2.08
C LEU A 61 -12.09 7.12 1.21
N MET A 62 -12.61 6.00 1.71
CA MET A 62 -12.70 4.75 0.93
C MET A 62 -13.70 4.85 -0.22
N ASN A 63 -14.76 5.62 -0.07
CA ASN A 63 -15.73 5.88 -1.14
C ASN A 63 -15.15 6.79 -2.23
N ASN A 64 -14.29 7.75 -1.85
CA ASN A 64 -13.70 8.75 -2.74
C ASN A 64 -12.16 8.73 -2.63
N PRO A 65 -11.48 7.65 -3.03
CA PRO A 65 -10.04 7.57 -2.92
C PRO A 65 -9.39 8.62 -3.84
N SER A 66 -8.47 9.41 -3.28
CA SER A 66 -7.77 10.49 -3.99
C SER A 66 -7.07 10.01 -5.27
N GLU A 67 -6.61 8.78 -5.30
CA GLU A 67 -5.94 8.18 -6.47
C GLU A 67 -6.83 8.09 -7.71
N LYS A 68 -8.15 7.91 -7.53
CA LYS A 68 -9.10 7.89 -8.65
C LYS A 68 -9.30 9.26 -9.28
N VAL A 69 -9.30 10.31 -8.48
CA VAL A 69 -9.60 11.68 -8.92
C VAL A 69 -8.36 12.48 -9.30
N THR A 70 -7.17 12.08 -8.84
CA THR A 70 -5.91 12.75 -9.21
C THR A 70 -5.59 12.47 -10.68
N SER A 71 -5.32 13.52 -11.47
CA SER A 71 -4.88 13.42 -12.86
C SER A 71 -3.49 12.76 -12.97
N TRP A 72 -3.10 12.33 -14.18
CA TRP A 72 -1.74 11.84 -14.39
C TRP A 72 -0.70 12.94 -14.15
N ASP A 73 -0.96 14.15 -14.61
CA ASP A 73 -0.06 15.31 -14.44
C ASP A 73 0.21 15.62 -12.99
N ASP A 74 -0.86 15.61 -12.15
CA ASP A 74 -0.72 15.84 -10.72
C ASP A 74 -0.04 14.67 -10.01
N TYR A 75 -0.31 13.46 -10.47
CA TYR A 75 0.32 12.27 -9.91
C TYR A 75 1.82 12.24 -10.20
N LYS A 76 2.22 12.62 -11.43
CA LYS A 76 3.60 12.70 -11.91
C LYS A 76 4.44 13.73 -11.13
N LYS A 77 3.82 14.78 -10.57
CA LYS A 77 4.51 15.75 -9.67
C LYS A 77 5.09 15.10 -8.41
N ARG A 78 4.69 13.87 -8.08
CA ARG A 78 5.33 13.09 -7.02
C ARG A 78 6.77 12.71 -7.34
N VAL A 79 7.19 12.72 -8.60
CA VAL A 79 8.59 12.63 -9.04
C VAL A 79 9.24 14.01 -8.89
N SER A 80 9.39 14.49 -7.67
CA SER A 80 9.96 15.82 -7.37
C SER A 80 11.43 15.72 -7.03
N ILE A 81 12.17 16.80 -7.29
CA ILE A 81 13.60 16.88 -6.94
C ILE A 81 13.85 16.57 -5.45
N THR A 82 12.98 17.04 -4.57
CA THR A 82 13.07 16.77 -3.13
C THR A 82 12.94 15.27 -2.85
N ARG A 83 11.97 14.56 -3.48
CA ARG A 83 11.80 13.11 -3.27
C ARG A 83 12.97 12.33 -3.86
N ILE A 84 13.50 12.74 -5.03
CA ILE A 84 14.69 12.14 -5.63
C ILE A 84 15.89 12.27 -4.68
N GLN A 85 16.17 13.47 -4.19
CA GLN A 85 17.26 13.71 -3.25
C GLN A 85 17.10 12.95 -1.93
N ASN A 86 15.86 12.83 -1.43
CA ASN A 86 15.58 12.02 -0.25
C ASN A 86 15.86 10.53 -0.52
N GLY A 87 15.54 10.04 -1.73
CA GLY A 87 15.82 8.66 -2.14
C GLY A 87 17.31 8.37 -2.18
N ILE A 88 18.10 9.26 -2.77
CA ILE A 88 19.56 9.16 -2.80
C ILE A 88 20.13 9.13 -1.38
N ARG A 89 19.66 10.03 -0.51
CA ARG A 89 20.08 10.06 0.91
C ARG A 89 19.70 8.78 1.65
N PHE A 90 18.50 8.26 1.40
CA PHE A 90 18.01 7.03 2.01
C PHE A 90 18.83 5.81 1.58
N ILE A 91 19.13 5.67 0.28
CA ILE A 91 20.02 4.63 -0.23
C ILE A 91 21.42 4.74 0.39
N LYS A 92 21.97 5.95 0.49
CA LYS A 92 23.28 6.18 1.09
C LYS A 92 23.30 5.82 2.59
N ALA A 93 22.25 6.20 3.33
CA ALA A 93 22.13 5.94 4.76
C ALA A 93 22.02 4.43 5.08
N TYR A 94 21.33 3.69 4.23
CA TYR A 94 21.08 2.25 4.41
C TYR A 94 21.79 1.39 3.36
N LYS A 95 22.93 1.86 2.83
CA LYS A 95 23.68 1.26 1.72
C LYS A 95 23.89 -0.25 1.88
N LYS A 96 24.26 -0.72 3.07
CA LYS A 96 24.50 -2.14 3.37
C LYS A 96 23.27 -2.99 3.02
N TRP A 97 22.08 -2.52 3.40
CA TRP A 97 20.84 -3.28 3.24
C TRP A 97 20.34 -3.24 1.80
N PHE A 98 20.55 -2.13 1.10
CA PHE A 98 20.25 -2.07 -0.33
C PHE A 98 21.14 -2.99 -1.16
N ILE A 99 22.45 -3.06 -0.86
CA ILE A 99 23.37 -4.00 -1.52
C ILE A 99 22.91 -5.43 -1.27
N LYS A 100 22.62 -5.80 0.00
CA LYS A 100 22.11 -7.12 0.35
C LYS A 100 20.82 -7.46 -0.42
N ALA A 101 19.88 -6.50 -0.53
CA ALA A 101 18.62 -6.72 -1.25
C ALA A 101 18.83 -6.91 -2.76
N GLU A 102 19.74 -6.17 -3.39
CA GLU A 102 20.10 -6.35 -4.80
C GLU A 102 20.74 -7.72 -5.05
N GLU A 103 21.66 -8.14 -4.17
CA GLU A 103 22.34 -9.44 -4.27
C GLU A 103 21.35 -10.61 -4.09
N GLU A 104 20.47 -10.52 -3.10
CA GLU A 104 19.55 -11.60 -2.75
C GLU A 104 18.37 -11.69 -3.71
N PHE A 105 17.70 -10.56 -4.00
CA PHE A 105 16.44 -10.54 -4.76
C PHE A 105 16.62 -10.08 -6.21
N GLY A 106 17.76 -9.46 -6.56
CA GLY A 106 18.02 -8.95 -7.91
C GLY A 106 17.24 -7.69 -8.30
N ILE A 107 16.71 -6.97 -7.32
CA ILE A 107 15.91 -5.78 -7.55
C ILE A 107 16.79 -4.54 -7.37
N PRO A 108 16.82 -3.61 -8.35
CA PRO A 108 17.61 -2.39 -8.23
C PRO A 108 17.21 -1.58 -6.98
N ARG A 109 18.20 -1.09 -6.25
CA ARG A 109 18.00 -0.29 -5.02
C ARG A 109 17.11 0.92 -5.24
N GLU A 110 17.17 1.50 -6.42
CA GLU A 110 16.40 2.67 -6.80
C GLU A 110 14.90 2.36 -6.86
N VAL A 111 14.52 1.16 -7.30
CA VAL A 111 13.12 0.69 -7.33
C VAL A 111 12.59 0.51 -5.91
N ILE A 112 13.36 -0.16 -5.04
CA ILE A 112 12.99 -0.33 -3.63
C ILE A 112 12.83 1.03 -2.95
N ALA A 113 13.79 1.92 -3.16
CA ALA A 113 13.75 3.27 -2.61
C ALA A 113 12.58 4.09 -3.16
N ALA A 114 12.26 3.98 -4.46
CA ALA A 114 11.15 4.67 -5.08
C ALA A 114 9.79 4.24 -4.45
N ILE A 115 9.60 2.94 -4.22
CA ILE A 115 8.40 2.42 -3.52
C ILE A 115 8.32 3.01 -2.11
N ILE A 116 9.35 2.88 -1.27
CA ILE A 116 9.36 3.41 0.10
C ILE A 116 9.15 4.94 0.08
N GLY A 117 9.72 5.61 -0.93
CA GLY A 117 9.56 7.05 -1.12
C GLY A 117 8.13 7.47 -1.46
N LEU A 118 7.43 6.71 -2.29
CA LEU A 118 6.03 6.98 -2.64
C LEU A 118 5.08 6.64 -1.50
N GLU A 119 5.33 5.53 -0.79
CA GLU A 119 4.47 5.08 0.30
C GLU A 119 4.53 6.01 1.52
N THR A 120 5.73 6.39 1.94
CA THR A 120 5.91 7.05 3.24
C THR A 120 6.86 8.25 3.22
N ASN A 121 7.29 8.70 2.03
CA ASN A 121 8.38 9.69 1.94
C ASN A 121 9.60 9.26 2.76
N TYR A 122 10.04 8.01 2.56
CA TYR A 122 11.18 7.39 3.25
C TYR A 122 10.99 7.28 4.78
N GLY A 123 9.77 6.98 5.21
CA GLY A 123 9.39 6.86 6.62
C GLY A 123 8.98 8.16 7.30
N GLY A 124 8.96 9.29 6.55
CA GLY A 124 8.55 10.58 7.08
C GLY A 124 7.07 10.66 7.46
N TYR A 125 6.21 9.86 6.80
CA TYR A 125 4.79 9.76 7.13
C TYR A 125 4.28 8.34 6.88
N LYS A 126 4.01 7.59 7.94
CA LYS A 126 3.55 6.19 7.91
C LYS A 126 2.06 6.03 8.23
N GLY A 127 1.32 7.14 8.22
CA GLY A 127 -0.08 7.19 8.66
C GLY A 127 -0.22 7.51 10.17
N ASN A 128 -1.40 7.97 10.56
CA ASN A 128 -1.68 8.37 11.95
C ASN A 128 -2.99 7.79 12.49
N THR A 129 -3.66 6.93 11.74
CA THR A 129 -4.88 6.24 12.16
C THR A 129 -4.50 4.97 12.92
N ARG A 130 -5.14 4.70 14.07
CA ARG A 130 -4.95 3.39 14.71
C ARG A 130 -5.45 2.29 13.76
N VAL A 131 -4.61 1.30 13.52
CA VAL A 131 -4.91 0.22 12.57
C VAL A 131 -6.15 -0.56 12.97
N ILE A 132 -6.34 -0.79 14.27
CA ILE A 132 -7.54 -1.45 14.79
C ILE A 132 -8.82 -0.67 14.46
N ASP A 133 -8.81 0.67 14.57
CA ASP A 133 -9.97 1.50 14.22
C ASP A 133 -10.26 1.45 12.72
N ALA A 134 -9.21 1.53 11.91
CA ALA A 134 -9.32 1.47 10.45
C ALA A 134 -9.93 0.14 10.00
N LEU A 135 -9.38 -0.96 10.48
CA LEU A 135 -9.80 -2.30 10.06
C LEU A 135 -11.17 -2.67 10.62
N ALA A 136 -11.48 -2.36 11.90
CA ALA A 136 -12.80 -2.59 12.46
C ALA A 136 -13.88 -1.78 11.73
N THR A 137 -13.63 -0.48 11.48
CA THR A 137 -14.56 0.35 10.69
C THR A 137 -14.80 -0.25 9.31
N ALA A 138 -13.73 -0.63 8.61
CA ALA A 138 -13.86 -1.17 7.26
C ALA A 138 -14.48 -2.58 7.22
N ALA A 139 -14.21 -3.42 8.23
CA ALA A 139 -14.75 -4.77 8.33
C ALA A 139 -16.24 -4.79 8.66
N PHE A 140 -16.70 -3.88 9.51
CA PHE A 140 -18.06 -3.93 10.01
C PHE A 140 -18.99 -2.87 9.39
N ASP A 141 -18.46 -1.71 8.98
CA ASP A 141 -19.23 -0.55 8.51
C ASP A 141 -19.03 -0.20 7.03
N TYR A 142 -18.19 -0.95 6.27
CA TYR A 142 -17.96 -0.72 4.84
C TYR A 142 -18.38 -1.91 3.98
N PRO A 143 -19.66 -2.01 3.54
CA PRO A 143 -20.21 -3.21 2.89
C PRO A 143 -19.49 -3.65 1.61
N ARG A 144 -18.99 -2.69 0.79
CA ARG A 144 -18.37 -2.96 -0.52
C ARG A 144 -17.18 -3.92 -0.47
N ARG A 145 -16.43 -3.90 0.63
CA ARG A 145 -15.22 -4.72 0.80
C ARG A 145 -15.16 -5.39 2.18
N ARG A 146 -16.32 -5.63 2.78
CA ARG A 146 -16.45 -6.19 4.14
C ARG A 146 -15.60 -7.45 4.33
N ASN A 147 -15.75 -8.43 3.46
CA ASN A 147 -15.03 -9.71 3.60
C ASN A 147 -13.50 -9.52 3.52
N PHE A 148 -13.02 -8.69 2.60
CA PHE A 148 -11.61 -8.36 2.53
C PHE A 148 -11.10 -7.75 3.84
N PHE A 149 -11.82 -6.77 4.40
CA PHE A 149 -11.37 -6.12 5.63
C PHE A 149 -11.57 -6.99 6.88
N LYS A 150 -12.56 -7.89 6.88
CA LYS A 150 -12.64 -8.93 7.94
C LYS A 150 -11.40 -9.82 7.94
N THR A 151 -10.95 -10.28 6.76
CA THR A 151 -9.69 -11.02 6.65
C THR A 151 -8.50 -10.17 7.09
N GLN A 152 -8.44 -8.89 6.73
CA GLN A 152 -7.33 -8.03 7.19
C GLN A 152 -7.35 -7.81 8.71
N LEU A 153 -8.52 -7.73 9.32
CA LEU A 153 -8.66 -7.63 10.79
C LEU A 153 -8.23 -8.93 11.48
N GLU A 154 -8.62 -10.09 10.95
CA GLU A 154 -8.13 -11.40 11.36
C GLU A 154 -6.60 -11.47 11.30
N GLU A 155 -6.01 -11.15 10.14
CA GLU A 155 -4.56 -11.13 9.92
C GLU A 155 -3.83 -10.14 10.85
N PHE A 156 -4.48 -9.03 11.22
CA PHE A 156 -3.93 -8.08 12.17
C PHE A 156 -3.86 -8.63 13.58
N PHE A 157 -4.89 -9.32 14.05
CA PHE A 157 -4.84 -10.00 15.34
C PHE A 157 -3.73 -11.07 15.37
N LEU A 158 -3.62 -11.85 14.31
CA LEU A 158 -2.57 -12.87 14.18
C LEU A 158 -1.18 -12.24 14.18
N LEU A 159 -0.97 -11.19 13.38
CA LEU A 159 0.28 -10.42 13.33
C LEU A 159 0.68 -9.88 14.70
N THR A 160 -0.26 -9.25 15.41
CA THR A 160 0.05 -8.65 16.73
C THR A 160 0.42 -9.69 17.77
N ARG A 161 -0.15 -10.90 17.68
CA ARG A 161 0.24 -12.04 18.52
C ARG A 161 1.63 -12.58 18.15
N GLU A 162 1.91 -12.76 16.85
CA GLU A 162 3.17 -13.33 16.36
C GLU A 162 4.36 -12.42 16.65
N GLU A 163 4.21 -11.11 16.44
CA GLU A 163 5.28 -10.12 16.64
C GLU A 163 5.25 -9.48 18.04
N ASN A 164 4.35 -9.93 18.91
CA ASN A 164 4.15 -9.39 20.26
C ASN A 164 3.93 -7.86 20.29
N PHE A 165 3.08 -7.38 19.34
CA PHE A 165 2.68 -5.98 19.28
C PHE A 165 1.41 -5.71 20.10
N ASP A 166 1.30 -4.50 20.65
CA ASP A 166 0.02 -4.02 21.20
C ASP A 166 -0.87 -3.51 20.05
N PRO A 167 -2.04 -4.18 19.78
CA PRO A 167 -2.93 -3.80 18.68
C PRO A 167 -3.53 -2.39 18.85
N LEU A 168 -3.53 -1.85 20.04
CA LEU A 168 -4.16 -0.56 20.34
C LEU A 168 -3.26 0.65 20.04
N VAL A 169 -1.95 0.45 19.84
CA VAL A 169 -0.99 1.55 19.63
C VAL A 169 -0.49 1.63 18.17
N ILE A 170 -0.63 0.55 17.39
CA ILE A 170 -0.13 0.53 16.01
C ILE A 170 -0.90 1.53 15.16
N LYS A 171 -0.16 2.38 14.46
CA LYS A 171 -0.70 3.37 13.54
C LYS A 171 -0.31 3.04 12.10
N GLY A 172 -1.19 3.43 11.19
CA GLY A 172 -1.04 3.22 9.77
C GLY A 172 -1.92 4.17 8.95
N SER A 173 -2.17 3.80 7.69
CA SER A 173 -3.09 4.53 6.82
C SER A 173 -4.54 4.36 7.26
N TYR A 174 -5.42 5.18 6.69
CA TYR A 174 -6.87 5.07 6.89
C TYR A 174 -7.46 3.72 6.44
N ALA A 175 -6.74 2.97 5.62
CA ALA A 175 -7.13 1.64 5.16
C ALA A 175 -6.44 0.49 5.94
N GLY A 176 -5.62 0.81 6.94
CA GLY A 176 -4.92 -0.18 7.77
C GLY A 176 -3.58 -0.66 7.22
N ALA A 177 -3.01 0.00 6.22
CA ALA A 177 -1.65 -0.28 5.75
C ALA A 177 -0.61 0.30 6.72
N MET A 178 0.51 -0.42 6.93
CA MET A 178 1.42 -0.18 8.04
C MET A 178 2.88 -0.02 7.62
N GLY A 179 3.61 0.80 8.38
CA GLY A 179 5.06 0.91 8.34
C GLY A 179 5.61 1.59 7.09
N PHE A 180 6.91 1.50 6.87
CA PHE A 180 7.62 2.06 5.71
C PHE A 180 7.10 1.55 4.37
N ALA A 181 6.75 0.26 4.33
CA ALA A 181 6.29 -0.46 3.14
C ALA A 181 4.78 -0.33 2.90
N GLN A 182 4.02 0.24 3.83
CA GLN A 182 2.56 0.33 3.78
C GLN A 182 1.91 -1.04 3.46
N PHE A 183 2.38 -2.11 4.10
CA PHE A 183 1.78 -3.42 3.96
C PHE A 183 0.44 -3.52 4.69
N MET A 184 -0.53 -4.14 4.04
CA MET A 184 -1.71 -4.66 4.72
C MET A 184 -1.31 -5.83 5.63
N PRO A 185 -2.08 -6.14 6.70
CA PRO A 185 -1.72 -7.20 7.65
C PRO A 185 -1.37 -8.55 7.02
N ASP A 186 -2.11 -9.00 6.00
CA ASP A 186 -1.84 -10.24 5.30
C ASP A 186 -0.47 -10.23 4.59
N ASN A 187 -0.12 -9.11 3.97
CA ASN A 187 1.18 -8.95 3.33
C ASN A 187 2.31 -8.84 4.36
N TYR A 188 2.06 -8.17 5.49
CA TYR A 188 3.04 -8.09 6.58
C TYR A 188 3.40 -9.49 7.06
N ARG A 189 2.42 -10.31 7.46
CA ARG A 189 2.66 -11.67 7.95
C ARG A 189 3.37 -12.56 6.94
N ARG A 190 2.98 -12.47 5.67
CA ARG A 190 3.49 -13.34 4.62
C ARG A 190 4.81 -12.90 4.02
N LEU A 191 5.05 -11.60 3.91
CA LEU A 191 6.11 -11.04 3.05
C LEU A 191 7.11 -10.17 3.81
N ALA A 192 6.82 -9.74 5.04
CA ALA A 192 7.81 -9.09 5.85
C ALA A 192 8.91 -10.08 6.25
N VAL A 193 10.14 -9.61 6.22
CA VAL A 193 11.35 -10.38 6.57
C VAL A 193 12.14 -9.67 7.66
N ASP A 194 12.71 -10.45 8.56
CA ASP A 194 13.76 -10.01 9.47
C ASP A 194 15.06 -9.92 8.65
N PHE A 195 15.33 -8.73 8.11
CA PHE A 195 16.39 -8.58 7.14
C PHE A 195 17.75 -8.26 7.76
N ASP A 196 17.78 -7.73 8.96
CA ASP A 196 19.03 -7.51 9.70
C ASP A 196 19.38 -8.64 10.67
N GLY A 197 18.47 -9.59 10.89
CA GLY A 197 18.70 -10.79 11.68
C GLY A 197 18.59 -10.55 13.19
N ASP A 198 17.82 -9.55 13.63
CA ASP A 198 17.63 -9.23 15.05
C ASP A 198 16.55 -10.10 15.73
N GLY A 199 15.90 -10.97 14.97
CA GLY A 199 14.84 -11.88 15.43
C GLY A 199 13.43 -11.30 15.35
N LYS A 200 13.23 -10.15 14.70
CA LYS A 200 11.95 -9.46 14.53
C LYS A 200 11.72 -9.08 13.08
N LYS A 201 10.46 -9.03 12.65
CA LYS A 201 10.07 -8.49 11.35
C LYS A 201 9.47 -7.10 11.55
N ASP A 202 10.29 -6.08 11.77
CA ASP A 202 9.82 -4.74 12.13
C ASP A 202 9.83 -3.77 10.94
N ILE A 203 8.85 -3.85 10.05
CA ILE A 203 8.66 -2.84 8.99
C ILE A 203 8.04 -1.53 9.51
N LEU A 204 7.65 -1.47 10.81
CA LEU A 204 7.06 -0.27 11.40
C LEU A 204 8.14 0.78 11.72
N SER A 205 9.29 0.33 12.22
CA SER A 205 10.37 1.22 12.69
C SER A 205 11.75 0.89 12.14
N ASN A 206 11.98 -0.32 11.61
CA ASN A 206 13.27 -0.78 11.09
C ASN A 206 13.36 -0.61 9.56
N PRO A 207 14.17 0.35 9.04
CA PRO A 207 14.37 0.51 7.60
C PRO A 207 15.02 -0.70 6.91
N ALA A 208 15.85 -1.48 7.61
CA ALA A 208 16.47 -2.67 7.03
C ALA A 208 15.39 -3.70 6.65
N ASP A 209 14.50 -4.02 7.59
CA ASP A 209 13.39 -4.94 7.35
C ASP A 209 12.44 -4.42 6.27
N ALA A 210 12.18 -3.11 6.26
CA ALA A 210 11.35 -2.51 5.23
C ALA A 210 11.97 -2.65 3.83
N ILE A 211 13.29 -2.45 3.68
CA ILE A 211 14.02 -2.64 2.41
C ILE A 211 13.92 -4.09 1.96
N GLY A 212 14.25 -5.04 2.85
CA GLY A 212 14.15 -6.46 2.57
C GLY A 212 12.73 -6.91 2.23
N SER A 213 11.74 -6.41 2.97
CA SER A 213 10.33 -6.77 2.78
C SER A 213 9.75 -6.26 1.46
N VAL A 214 10.11 -5.03 1.04
CA VAL A 214 9.73 -4.51 -0.29
C VAL A 214 10.37 -5.37 -1.39
N ALA A 215 11.64 -5.72 -1.25
CA ALA A 215 12.35 -6.58 -2.19
C ALA A 215 11.72 -7.98 -2.25
N ASN A 216 11.43 -8.58 -1.09
CA ASN A 216 10.75 -9.88 -1.02
C ASN A 216 9.36 -9.85 -1.66
N PHE A 217 8.58 -8.75 -1.47
CA PHE A 217 7.29 -8.58 -2.12
C PHE A 217 7.42 -8.64 -3.65
N LEU A 218 8.35 -7.87 -4.22
CA LEU A 218 8.54 -7.78 -5.67
C LEU A 218 9.07 -9.09 -6.27
N SER A 219 9.93 -9.81 -5.54
CA SER A 219 10.48 -11.11 -5.97
C SER A 219 9.45 -12.23 -5.84
N SER A 220 8.43 -12.07 -4.97
CA SER A 220 7.48 -13.13 -4.68
C SER A 220 6.59 -13.45 -5.89
N THR A 221 6.35 -14.74 -6.08
CA THR A 221 5.37 -15.21 -7.07
C THR A 221 3.99 -15.28 -6.44
N LYS A 222 2.97 -14.71 -7.09
CA LYS A 222 1.57 -14.92 -6.74
C LYS A 222 0.96 -15.95 -7.73
N GLY A 223 0.71 -17.16 -7.25
CA GLY A 223 0.27 -18.27 -8.09
C GLY A 223 1.39 -18.75 -9.04
N ASN A 224 1.06 -19.09 -10.28
CA ASN A 224 2.04 -19.54 -11.29
C ASN A 224 2.79 -18.40 -11.99
N LYS A 225 2.74 -17.17 -11.46
CA LYS A 225 3.33 -16.00 -12.10
C LYS A 225 4.66 -15.69 -11.45
N LYS A 226 5.69 -15.54 -12.27
CA LYS A 226 7.03 -15.14 -11.85
C LYS A 226 6.99 -13.70 -11.28
N GLY A 227 7.69 -13.47 -10.18
CA GLY A 227 7.95 -12.16 -9.63
C GLY A 227 8.97 -11.39 -10.47
N TRP A 228 9.82 -10.61 -9.80
CA TRP A 228 10.86 -9.80 -10.44
C TRP A 228 11.83 -10.64 -11.25
N GLU A 229 12.18 -10.17 -12.44
CA GLU A 229 13.18 -10.78 -13.32
C GLU A 229 14.48 -9.97 -13.26
N ARG A 230 15.56 -10.61 -12.81
CA ARG A 230 16.88 -9.97 -12.73
C ARG A 230 17.36 -9.60 -14.13
N ASN A 231 17.86 -8.38 -14.29
CA ASN A 231 18.31 -7.78 -15.55
C ASN A 231 17.22 -7.56 -16.62
N GLY A 232 15.94 -7.78 -16.29
CA GLY A 232 14.84 -7.36 -17.14
C GLY A 232 14.67 -5.83 -17.13
N PHE A 233 14.12 -5.27 -18.20
CA PHE A 233 13.70 -3.88 -18.19
C PHE A 233 12.43 -3.70 -17.33
N ILE A 234 12.01 -2.49 -17.10
CA ILE A 234 10.76 -2.23 -16.36
C ILE A 234 9.69 -1.74 -17.33
N ALA A 235 9.97 -0.65 -18.04
CA ALA A 235 9.06 -0.06 -19.02
C ALA A 235 9.83 0.65 -20.11
N ILE A 236 9.27 0.63 -21.33
CA ILE A 236 9.73 1.42 -22.48
C ILE A 236 8.56 2.17 -23.10
N GLU A 237 8.85 3.32 -23.72
CA GLU A 237 7.84 4.10 -24.42
C GLU A 237 7.26 3.32 -25.59
N ALA A 238 5.97 3.53 -25.83
CA ALA A 238 5.23 2.87 -26.88
C ALA A 238 4.31 3.82 -27.64
N ASP A 239 3.88 3.40 -28.83
CA ASP A 239 2.87 4.06 -29.63
C ASP A 239 1.66 3.14 -29.83
N PRO A 240 0.46 3.71 -30.07
CA PRO A 240 -0.69 2.92 -30.49
C PRO A 240 -0.44 2.20 -31.81
N LYS A 241 -0.80 0.91 -31.90
CA LYS A 241 -0.80 0.18 -33.20
C LYS A 241 -1.87 0.72 -34.16
N LYS A 242 -2.97 1.27 -33.62
CA LYS A 242 -4.08 1.86 -34.40
C LYS A 242 -4.43 3.24 -33.85
N ARG A 243 -4.44 4.28 -34.70
CA ARG A 243 -4.61 5.68 -34.29
C ARG A 243 -5.96 6.03 -33.62
N ASN A 244 -7.04 5.32 -33.89
CA ASN A 244 -8.39 5.70 -33.48
C ASN A 244 -9.01 4.72 -32.47
N LYS A 245 -8.20 3.94 -31.77
CA LYS A 245 -8.70 3.01 -30.75
C LYS A 245 -8.43 3.57 -29.36
N SER A 246 -9.47 3.61 -28.51
CA SER A 246 -9.27 3.86 -27.08
C SER A 246 -8.47 2.71 -26.46
N ILE A 247 -7.22 2.97 -26.13
CA ILE A 247 -6.31 1.99 -25.52
C ILE A 247 -6.38 2.16 -24.02
N LYS A 248 -6.71 1.08 -23.31
CA LYS A 248 -6.76 1.06 -21.85
C LYS A 248 -5.56 0.32 -21.28
N SER A 249 -5.12 0.73 -20.10
CA SER A 249 -4.14 -0.05 -19.34
C SER A 249 -4.64 -1.46 -19.06
N SER A 250 -3.74 -2.43 -19.17
CA SER A 250 -4.01 -3.82 -18.86
C SER A 250 -2.83 -4.40 -18.09
N PHE A 251 -3.09 -4.87 -16.87
CA PHE A 251 -2.10 -5.57 -16.05
C PHE A 251 -2.14 -7.08 -16.25
N LYS A 252 -2.75 -7.55 -17.33
CA LYS A 252 -2.70 -8.95 -17.73
C LYS A 252 -1.48 -9.14 -18.62
N LEU A 253 -0.59 -10.03 -18.24
CA LEU A 253 0.54 -10.46 -19.06
C LEU A 253 0.03 -11.14 -20.34
N ARG A 254 0.52 -10.71 -21.50
CA ARG A 254 0.13 -11.17 -22.83
C ARG A 254 1.33 -11.17 -23.77
N SER A 255 1.24 -11.94 -24.86
CA SER A 255 2.24 -11.85 -25.93
C SER A 255 2.27 -10.46 -26.55
N TYR A 256 3.40 -10.07 -27.14
CA TYR A 256 3.58 -8.74 -27.74
C TYR A 256 2.59 -8.48 -28.86
N GLU A 257 2.24 -9.51 -29.62
CA GLU A 257 1.31 -9.44 -30.75
C GLU A 257 -0.10 -9.06 -30.30
N ASP A 258 -0.51 -9.53 -29.11
CA ASP A 258 -1.84 -9.32 -28.53
C ASP A 258 -2.03 -7.92 -27.90
N LEU A 259 -0.97 -7.11 -27.83
CA LEU A 259 -1.07 -5.76 -27.30
C LEU A 259 -1.64 -4.78 -28.34
N ASP A 260 -2.26 -3.72 -27.86
CA ASP A 260 -2.75 -2.61 -28.69
C ASP A 260 -1.69 -1.55 -28.97
N ILE A 261 -0.49 -1.70 -28.38
CA ILE A 261 0.65 -0.77 -28.50
C ILE A 261 1.85 -1.47 -29.11
N LYS A 262 2.78 -0.68 -29.61
CA LYS A 262 4.10 -1.12 -30.09
C LYS A 262 5.19 -0.27 -29.46
N ALA A 263 6.32 -0.87 -29.15
CA ALA A 263 7.48 -0.16 -28.63
C ALA A 263 7.97 0.89 -29.63
N LYS A 264 8.45 2.04 -29.15
CA LYS A 264 9.09 3.08 -29.98
C LYS A 264 10.50 2.71 -30.39
N GLU A 265 11.18 1.93 -29.56
CA GLU A 265 12.57 1.51 -29.76
C GLU A 265 12.65 -0.01 -29.90
N ASN A 266 13.74 -0.48 -30.51
CA ASN A 266 14.06 -1.90 -30.53
C ASN A 266 14.44 -2.36 -29.12
N PHE A 267 13.98 -3.52 -28.73
CA PHE A 267 14.25 -4.13 -27.41
C PHE A 267 14.38 -5.65 -27.58
N ASP A 268 15.03 -6.29 -26.61
CA ASP A 268 15.08 -7.74 -26.55
C ASP A 268 13.71 -8.29 -26.14
N PHE A 269 13.19 -9.22 -26.93
CA PHE A 269 11.87 -9.78 -26.72
C PHE A 269 11.85 -10.76 -25.53
N TYR A 270 10.86 -10.60 -24.68
CA TYR A 270 10.46 -11.53 -23.63
C TYR A 270 9.13 -12.22 -24.02
N ASP A 271 8.69 -13.18 -23.25
CA ASP A 271 7.49 -13.95 -23.58
C ASP A 271 6.18 -13.16 -23.37
N GLU A 272 6.13 -12.30 -22.37
CA GLU A 272 4.89 -11.68 -21.91
C GLU A 272 5.09 -10.22 -21.44
N TYR A 273 4.09 -9.38 -21.71
CA TYR A 273 4.09 -7.95 -21.41
C TYR A 273 2.75 -7.47 -20.85
N ILE A 274 2.78 -6.31 -20.20
CA ILE A 274 1.60 -5.50 -19.88
C ILE A 274 1.62 -4.20 -20.67
N GLN A 275 0.45 -3.57 -20.86
CA GLN A 275 0.34 -2.24 -21.45
C GLN A 275 -0.20 -1.23 -20.46
N ILE A 276 0.40 -0.05 -20.44
CA ILE A 276 -0.02 1.11 -19.66
C ILE A 276 -0.43 2.23 -20.60
N SER A 277 -1.53 2.88 -20.28
CA SER A 277 -2.02 4.09 -20.94
C SER A 277 -2.29 5.14 -19.89
N LEU A 278 -1.77 6.33 -20.07
CA LEU A 278 -1.90 7.47 -19.17
C LEU A 278 -2.42 8.67 -19.96
N PHE A 279 -3.47 9.29 -19.46
CA PHE A 279 -4.17 10.38 -20.11
C PHE A 279 -4.02 11.63 -19.25
N PRO A 280 -3.18 12.58 -19.67
CA PRO A 280 -3.09 13.89 -19.06
C PRO A 280 -4.40 14.67 -19.19
N ASN A 281 -4.65 15.60 -18.28
CA ASN A 281 -5.80 16.51 -18.36
C ASN A 281 -5.46 17.84 -19.05
N ASP A 282 -4.17 18.07 -19.33
CA ASP A 282 -3.69 19.22 -20.06
C ASP A 282 -3.55 18.90 -21.57
N ASP A 283 -3.05 19.84 -22.35
CA ASP A 283 -2.82 19.68 -23.80
C ASP A 283 -1.62 18.75 -24.12
N SER A 284 -1.05 18.08 -23.13
CA SER A 284 0.01 17.11 -23.35
C SER A 284 -0.54 15.82 -23.99
N LYS A 285 0.34 15.11 -24.69
CA LYS A 285 -0.05 13.89 -25.41
C LYS A 285 -0.26 12.73 -24.45
N ASP A 286 -1.20 11.85 -24.82
CA ASP A 286 -1.34 10.54 -24.19
C ASP A 286 -0.02 9.79 -24.16
N GLU A 287 0.30 9.18 -23.02
CA GLU A 287 1.51 8.39 -22.85
C GLU A 287 1.16 6.90 -22.87
N PHE A 288 1.90 6.13 -23.66
CA PHE A 288 1.76 4.68 -23.74
C PHE A 288 3.09 4.02 -23.37
N TRP A 289 3.01 2.95 -22.58
CA TRP A 289 4.18 2.24 -22.09
C TRP A 289 4.00 0.74 -22.21
N LEU A 290 5.02 0.09 -22.73
CA LEU A 290 5.17 -1.36 -22.72
C LEU A 290 5.94 -1.74 -21.46
N GLY A 291 5.37 -2.59 -20.62
CA GLY A 291 6.02 -3.10 -19.43
C GLY A 291 6.24 -4.59 -19.49
N ASP A 292 7.34 -5.05 -18.92
CA ASP A 292 7.64 -6.47 -18.76
C ASP A 292 7.12 -7.03 -17.41
N LYS A 293 7.63 -8.18 -16.99
CA LYS A 293 7.33 -8.80 -15.70
C LYS A 293 7.69 -7.91 -14.50
N ASN A 294 8.68 -7.03 -14.64
CA ASN A 294 9.12 -6.13 -13.58
C ASN A 294 8.09 -5.01 -13.35
N LEU A 295 7.57 -4.40 -14.42
CA LEU A 295 6.46 -3.46 -14.29
C LEU A 295 5.20 -4.16 -13.77
N TYR A 296 4.96 -5.40 -14.22
CA TYR A 296 3.87 -6.21 -13.69
C TYR A 296 4.02 -6.44 -12.17
N ALA A 297 5.22 -6.76 -11.66
CA ALA A 297 5.47 -6.91 -10.22
C ALA A 297 5.14 -5.64 -9.45
N ILE A 298 5.52 -4.46 -9.98
CA ILE A 298 5.16 -3.17 -9.38
C ILE A 298 3.63 -2.98 -9.34
N THR A 299 2.89 -3.39 -10.40
CA THR A 299 1.41 -3.33 -10.37
C THR A 299 0.77 -4.30 -9.37
N ARG A 300 1.52 -5.28 -8.83
CA ARG A 300 1.00 -6.15 -7.75
C ARG A 300 1.15 -5.51 -6.39
N TYR A 301 2.11 -4.58 -6.25
CA TYR A 301 2.22 -3.76 -5.05
C TYR A 301 1.02 -2.82 -4.93
N ASN A 302 0.77 -2.06 -5.98
CA ASN A 302 -0.43 -1.22 -6.11
C ASN A 302 -0.98 -1.31 -7.55
N PRO A 303 -2.25 -1.77 -7.76
CA PRO A 303 -2.82 -1.97 -9.10
C PRO A 303 -3.29 -0.66 -9.74
N SER A 304 -2.39 0.30 -9.88
CA SER A 304 -2.60 1.62 -10.49
C SER A 304 -1.52 1.89 -11.54
N SER A 305 -1.96 2.24 -12.76
CA SER A 305 -1.04 2.66 -13.83
C SER A 305 -0.21 3.86 -13.42
N LYS A 306 -0.84 4.85 -12.77
CA LYS A 306 -0.19 6.06 -12.29
C LYS A 306 0.88 5.74 -11.24
N TYR A 307 0.55 4.85 -10.30
CA TYR A 307 1.51 4.40 -9.30
C TYR A 307 2.71 3.69 -9.93
N ALA A 308 2.45 2.68 -10.76
CA ALA A 308 3.52 1.87 -11.35
C ALA A 308 4.49 2.71 -12.18
N MET A 309 3.96 3.62 -13.01
CA MET A 309 4.80 4.53 -13.80
C MET A 309 5.52 5.57 -12.94
N THR A 310 4.92 6.02 -11.82
CA THR A 310 5.61 6.93 -10.91
C THR A 310 6.75 6.25 -10.18
N VAL A 311 6.60 4.97 -9.77
CA VAL A 311 7.71 4.16 -9.24
C VAL A 311 8.84 4.09 -10.25
N PHE A 312 8.53 3.69 -11.50
CA PHE A 312 9.51 3.60 -12.58
C PHE A 312 10.24 4.93 -12.82
N LEU A 313 9.50 6.02 -13.07
CA LEU A 313 10.09 7.32 -13.34
C LEU A 313 10.92 7.86 -12.16
N LEU A 314 10.47 7.61 -10.92
CA LEU A 314 11.23 8.02 -9.74
C LEU A 314 12.52 7.21 -9.59
N SER A 315 12.48 5.89 -9.82
CA SER A 315 13.66 5.04 -9.76
C SER A 315 14.71 5.44 -10.81
N GLU A 316 14.29 5.73 -12.05
CA GLU A 316 15.17 6.23 -13.12
C GLU A 316 15.84 7.56 -12.73
N GLN A 317 15.09 8.50 -12.14
CA GLN A 317 15.65 9.78 -11.73
C GLN A 317 16.60 9.64 -10.52
N ILE A 318 16.31 8.74 -9.59
CA ILE A 318 17.23 8.42 -8.47
C ILE A 318 18.53 7.83 -9.01
N ALA A 319 18.46 6.88 -9.95
CA ALA A 319 19.64 6.29 -10.59
C ALA A 319 20.46 7.34 -11.35
N LYS A 320 19.81 8.16 -12.17
CA LYS A 320 20.47 9.17 -13.00
C LYS A 320 21.21 10.25 -12.21
N ILE A 321 20.67 10.68 -11.07
CA ILE A 321 21.23 11.77 -10.26
C ILE A 321 22.13 11.23 -9.13
N GLY A 322 21.91 9.99 -8.69
CA GLY A 322 22.64 9.35 -7.59
C GLY A 322 23.98 8.74 -7.97
N ASN A 323 24.18 8.46 -9.26
CA ASN A 323 25.46 8.04 -9.87
C ASN A 323 26.23 9.25 -10.33
#